data_2b7648d67c4b6b21806db9c096ab64cd
#
_entry.id   2b7648d67c4b6b21806db9c096ab64cd
#
_cell.length_a   1.000
_cell.length_b   1.000
_cell.length_c   1.000
_cell.angle_alpha   90.00
_cell.angle_beta   90.00
_cell.angle_gamma   90.00
#
_symmetry.space_group_name_H-M   'P 1'
#
loop_
_entity.id
_entity.type
_entity.pdbx_description
1 polymer ?
#
loop_
_entity_poly.entity_id
_entity_poly.type
_entity_poly.pdbx_seq_one_letter_code
_entity_poly.pdbx_strand_id
1 'polypeptide(L)'
;MKVGVLAGTYVDTKMGVDLLNKRGFEPLSFPISKNPKDQSALQYYSREELTNIVEEKIREAKKEGAEKIFIYCNSLSASIDVEGLTHRQDIEIITPLDFYRNLDSSYEDIVILSANSKSAHGIDKILSEKTFRNTIAIGILALVEEIEKKTSPEEIVHKLGLRELFNFFNKMERRPSAIILGCTHFPYMKEEFEKLTEIEILDPAEDMIKRLNNK
;
A
#
# COMPACT_ATOMS: atom_id res chain seq x y z
N MET A 1 -18.66 12.75 0.96
CA MET A 1 -18.23 11.86 2.06
C MET A 1 -16.85 12.27 2.52
N LYS A 2 -16.71 12.60 3.78
CA LYS A 2 -15.42 12.91 4.41
C LYS A 2 -14.68 11.63 4.77
N VAL A 3 -13.41 11.53 4.40
CA VAL A 3 -12.59 10.33 4.59
C VAL A 3 -11.30 10.68 5.31
N GLY A 4 -11.05 10.08 6.48
CA GLY A 4 -9.79 10.23 7.19
C GLY A 4 -8.68 9.40 6.52
N VAL A 5 -7.66 10.03 5.97
CA VAL A 5 -6.51 9.38 5.32
C VAL A 5 -5.36 9.27 6.30
N LEU A 6 -4.97 8.04 6.61
CA LEU A 6 -3.83 7.73 7.47
C LEU A 6 -2.74 7.03 6.65
N ALA A 7 -1.49 7.44 6.84
CA ALA A 7 -0.34 6.74 6.28
C ALA A 7 0.91 6.96 7.15
N GLY A 8 2.02 6.32 6.81
CA GLY A 8 3.24 6.32 7.60
C GLY A 8 3.87 7.70 7.73
N THR A 9 3.98 8.45 6.63
CA THR A 9 4.56 9.80 6.58
C THR A 9 3.58 10.83 6.06
N TYR A 10 3.99 12.09 6.13
CA TYR A 10 3.28 13.19 5.47
C TYR A 10 3.20 12.99 3.94
N VAL A 11 4.26 12.48 3.31
CA VAL A 11 4.31 12.26 1.86
C VAL A 11 3.31 11.20 1.44
N ASP A 12 3.31 10.03 2.10
CA ASP A 12 2.35 8.95 1.83
C ASP A 12 0.91 9.42 2.04
N THR A 13 0.68 10.13 3.16
CA THR A 13 -0.66 10.64 3.49
C THR A 13 -1.14 11.60 2.41
N LYS A 14 -0.24 12.49 1.94
CA LYS A 14 -0.55 13.40 0.84
C LYS A 14 -0.87 12.65 -0.45
N MET A 15 -0.15 11.58 -0.78
CA MET A 15 -0.47 10.76 -1.96
C MET A 15 -1.88 10.17 -1.86
N GLY A 16 -2.27 9.65 -0.70
CA GLY A 16 -3.62 9.14 -0.45
C GLY A 16 -4.69 10.25 -0.54
N VAL A 17 -4.41 11.43 0.00
CA VAL A 17 -5.28 12.61 -0.11
C VAL A 17 -5.46 13.02 -1.57
N ASP A 18 -4.38 13.14 -2.33
CA ASP A 18 -4.41 13.52 -3.74
C ASP A 18 -5.20 12.48 -4.58
N LEU A 19 -5.04 11.20 -4.26
CA LEU A 19 -5.80 10.10 -4.89
C LEU A 19 -7.31 10.25 -4.64
N LEU A 20 -7.72 10.44 -3.39
CA LEU A 20 -9.13 10.57 -3.04
C LEU A 20 -9.77 11.86 -3.57
N ASN A 21 -9.03 12.97 -3.60
CA ASN A 21 -9.48 14.21 -4.24
C ASN A 21 -9.80 14.01 -5.73
N LYS A 22 -8.94 13.30 -6.47
CA LYS A 22 -9.16 12.98 -7.89
C LYS A 22 -10.40 12.11 -8.11
N ARG A 23 -10.87 11.40 -7.09
CA ARG A 23 -12.05 10.54 -7.12
C ARG A 23 -13.30 11.19 -6.52
N GLY A 24 -13.24 12.50 -6.17
CA GLY A 24 -14.38 13.28 -5.71
C GLY A 24 -14.77 13.09 -4.23
N PHE A 25 -13.87 12.55 -3.42
CA PHE A 25 -14.03 12.49 -1.96
C PHE A 25 -13.54 13.78 -1.30
N GLU A 26 -13.84 13.95 -0.01
CA GLU A 26 -13.35 15.02 0.86
C GLU A 26 -12.33 14.44 1.86
N PRO A 27 -11.05 14.24 1.48
CA PRO A 27 -10.07 13.63 2.35
C PRO A 27 -9.55 14.58 3.42
N LEU A 28 -9.39 14.06 4.64
CA LEU A 28 -8.76 14.71 5.78
C LEU A 28 -7.42 14.00 6.06
N SER A 29 -6.34 14.76 6.27
CA SER A 29 -4.96 14.23 6.33
C SER A 29 -4.51 13.97 7.78
N PHE A 30 -4.14 12.72 8.10
CA PHE A 30 -3.68 12.30 9.44
C PHE A 30 -2.41 11.45 9.34
N PRO A 31 -1.22 12.04 9.08
CA PRO A 31 0.03 11.30 9.07
C PRO A 31 0.37 10.75 10.45
N ILE A 32 0.88 9.51 10.51
CA ILE A 32 1.27 8.85 11.76
C ILE A 32 2.60 9.39 12.28
N SER A 33 3.55 9.66 11.39
CA SER A 33 4.83 10.26 11.73
C SER A 33 5.00 11.64 11.10
N LYS A 34 5.80 12.48 11.75
CA LYS A 34 6.06 13.86 11.29
C LYS A 34 7.20 13.92 10.26
N ASN A 35 8.07 12.93 10.23
CA ASN A 35 9.25 12.91 9.37
C ASN A 35 9.76 11.46 9.15
N PRO A 36 10.67 11.22 8.18
CA PRO A 36 11.20 9.90 7.87
C PRO A 36 11.94 9.20 9.01
N LYS A 37 12.54 9.97 9.95
CA LYS A 37 13.22 9.38 11.13
C LYS A 37 12.19 8.77 12.09
N ASP A 38 11.09 9.47 12.32
CA ASP A 38 10.00 8.98 13.16
C ASP A 38 9.35 7.75 12.51
N GLN A 39 9.21 7.73 11.17
CA GLN A 39 8.71 6.56 10.45
C GLN A 39 9.63 5.34 10.64
N SER A 40 10.95 5.54 10.57
CA SER A 40 11.90 4.46 10.85
C SER A 40 11.77 3.94 12.29
N ALA A 41 11.43 4.80 13.24
CA ALA A 41 11.16 4.42 14.60
C ALA A 41 9.89 3.58 14.77
N LEU A 42 8.86 3.76 13.91
CA LEU A 42 7.62 2.96 13.95
C LEU A 42 7.87 1.46 13.79
N GLN A 43 8.98 1.06 13.17
CA GLN A 43 9.35 -0.35 13.01
C GLN A 43 9.73 -1.04 14.33
N TYR A 44 10.05 -0.27 15.36
CA TYR A 44 10.44 -0.76 16.69
C TYR A 44 9.28 -0.77 17.69
N TYR A 45 8.15 -0.13 17.37
CA TYR A 45 6.95 -0.20 18.20
C TYR A 45 6.34 -1.59 18.16
N SER A 46 5.81 -2.02 19.29
CA SER A 46 4.95 -3.20 19.37
C SER A 46 3.65 -2.96 18.58
N ARG A 47 2.96 -4.06 18.23
CA ARG A 47 1.65 -3.97 17.59
C ARG A 47 0.66 -3.14 18.42
N GLU A 48 0.68 -3.30 19.73
CA GLU A 48 -0.20 -2.60 20.66
C GLU A 48 0.09 -1.09 20.68
N GLU A 49 1.35 -0.69 20.82
CA GLU A 49 1.76 0.73 20.82
C GLU A 49 1.36 1.40 19.49
N LEU A 50 1.64 0.75 18.37
CA LEU A 50 1.29 1.29 17.05
C LEU A 50 -0.22 1.36 16.85
N THR A 51 -0.97 0.36 17.32
CA THR A 51 -2.43 0.37 17.30
C THR A 51 -2.99 1.54 18.09
N ASN A 52 -2.45 1.82 19.27
CA ASN A 52 -2.88 2.95 20.11
C ASN A 52 -2.62 4.31 19.42
N ILE A 53 -1.46 4.47 18.78
CA ILE A 53 -1.13 5.69 18.02
C ILE A 53 -2.15 5.89 16.88
N VAL A 54 -2.46 4.83 16.13
CA VAL A 54 -3.44 4.89 15.04
C VAL A 54 -4.84 5.17 15.58
N GLU A 55 -5.21 4.59 16.72
CA GLU A 55 -6.48 4.83 17.37
C GLU A 55 -6.69 6.31 17.74
N GLU A 56 -5.66 6.97 18.25
CA GLU A 56 -5.71 8.42 18.52
C GLU A 56 -5.98 9.23 17.23
N LYS A 57 -5.30 8.88 16.13
CA LYS A 57 -5.52 9.53 14.84
C LYS A 57 -6.91 9.28 14.27
N ILE A 58 -7.48 8.10 14.47
CA ILE A 58 -8.87 7.82 14.12
C ILE A 58 -9.83 8.69 14.92
N ARG A 59 -9.60 8.87 16.23
CA ARG A 59 -10.42 9.76 17.07
C ARG A 59 -10.33 11.22 16.62
N GLU A 60 -9.13 11.69 16.23
CA GLU A 60 -8.96 13.01 15.63
C GLU A 60 -9.79 13.16 14.34
N ALA A 61 -9.67 12.18 13.44
CA ALA A 61 -10.40 12.17 12.17
C ALA A 61 -11.93 12.20 12.38
N LYS A 62 -12.44 11.40 13.32
CA LYS A 62 -13.86 11.40 13.69
C LYS A 62 -14.33 12.75 14.20
N LYS A 63 -13.54 13.43 15.03
CA LYS A 63 -13.86 14.79 15.53
C LYS A 63 -13.96 15.82 14.40
N GLU A 64 -13.17 15.64 13.33
CA GLU A 64 -13.23 16.48 12.12
C GLU A 64 -14.33 16.05 11.14
N GLY A 65 -15.09 15.00 11.47
CA GLY A 65 -16.26 14.54 10.74
C GLY A 65 -15.94 13.48 9.69
N ALA A 66 -14.84 12.73 9.80
CA ALA A 66 -14.59 11.58 8.95
C ALA A 66 -15.68 10.51 9.13
N GLU A 67 -16.25 10.06 8.03
CA GLU A 67 -17.29 9.02 7.96
C GLU A 67 -16.68 7.62 7.78
N LYS A 68 -15.51 7.53 7.15
CA LYS A 68 -14.69 6.32 6.97
C LYS A 68 -13.21 6.65 7.14
N ILE A 69 -12.40 5.62 7.41
CA ILE A 69 -10.94 5.71 7.50
C ILE A 69 -10.32 4.96 6.32
N PHE A 70 -9.34 5.59 5.70
CA PHE A 70 -8.57 5.05 4.58
C PHE A 70 -7.09 4.99 4.98
N ILE A 71 -6.61 3.79 5.37
CA ILE A 71 -5.20 3.61 5.73
C ILE A 71 -4.40 3.33 4.46
N TYR A 72 -3.82 4.38 3.91
CA TYR A 72 -3.03 4.31 2.67
C TYR A 72 -1.58 3.94 2.98
N CYS A 73 -1.37 2.75 3.55
CA CYS A 73 -0.04 2.23 3.88
C CYS A 73 -0.09 0.72 4.17
N ASN A 74 0.62 -0.09 3.36
CA ASN A 74 0.68 -1.54 3.52
C ASN A 74 1.33 -1.95 4.84
N SER A 75 2.52 -1.41 5.13
CA SER A 75 3.28 -1.76 6.32
C SER A 75 2.57 -1.36 7.62
N LEU A 76 1.94 -0.19 7.64
CA LEU A 76 1.13 0.25 8.78
C LEU A 76 -0.05 -0.69 9.00
N SER A 77 -0.82 -0.97 7.95
CA SER A 77 -2.00 -1.84 8.02
C SER A 77 -1.67 -3.24 8.53
N ALA A 78 -0.53 -3.81 8.10
CA ALA A 78 -0.08 -5.13 8.54
C ALA A 78 0.44 -5.16 10.00
N SER A 79 0.80 -4.00 10.56
CA SER A 79 1.42 -3.88 11.88
C SER A 79 0.47 -3.51 13.01
N ILE A 80 -0.82 -3.26 12.73
CA ILE A 80 -1.82 -2.84 13.70
C ILE A 80 -2.98 -3.84 13.78
N ASP A 81 -3.84 -3.66 14.77
CA ASP A 81 -5.09 -4.43 14.95
C ASP A 81 -6.25 -3.68 14.28
N VAL A 82 -6.37 -3.82 12.94
CA VAL A 82 -7.41 -3.14 12.13
C VAL A 82 -8.82 -3.56 12.58
N GLU A 83 -9.04 -4.86 12.82
CA GLU A 83 -10.35 -5.39 13.21
C GLU A 83 -10.78 -4.87 14.58
N GLY A 84 -9.90 -4.92 15.56
CA GLY A 84 -10.16 -4.36 16.89
C GLY A 84 -10.40 -2.85 16.85
N LEU A 85 -9.66 -2.10 16.02
CA LEU A 85 -9.89 -0.66 15.83
C LEU A 85 -11.26 -0.36 15.21
N THR A 86 -11.67 -1.12 14.19
CA THR A 86 -12.98 -0.98 13.55
C THR A 86 -14.10 -1.14 14.59
N HIS A 87 -14.02 -2.19 15.42
CA HIS A 87 -15.01 -2.42 16.46
C HIS A 87 -14.99 -1.35 17.56
N ARG A 88 -13.81 -1.01 18.10
CA ARG A 88 -13.71 -0.05 19.22
C ARG A 88 -14.10 1.37 18.81
N GLN A 89 -13.82 1.75 17.58
CA GLN A 89 -14.08 3.10 17.09
C GLN A 89 -15.40 3.24 16.36
N ASP A 90 -16.12 2.15 16.12
CA ASP A 90 -17.39 2.13 15.36
C ASP A 90 -17.29 2.97 14.08
N ILE A 91 -16.28 2.66 13.26
CA ILE A 91 -16.01 3.30 11.98
C ILE A 91 -15.38 2.30 11.01
N GLU A 92 -15.82 2.33 9.77
CA GLU A 92 -15.22 1.48 8.73
C GLU A 92 -13.79 1.91 8.42
N ILE A 93 -12.86 0.94 8.48
CA ILE A 93 -11.44 1.15 8.17
C ILE A 93 -11.09 0.34 6.94
N ILE A 94 -10.74 1.03 5.85
CA ILE A 94 -10.37 0.43 4.57
C ILE A 94 -8.85 0.41 4.45
N THR A 95 -8.31 -0.77 4.12
CA THR A 95 -6.87 -1.02 4.02
C THR A 95 -6.50 -1.78 2.75
N PRO A 96 -5.23 -1.75 2.30
CA PRO A 96 -4.77 -2.60 1.21
C PRO A 96 -4.89 -4.10 1.51
N LEU A 97 -4.95 -4.50 2.79
CA LEU A 97 -4.97 -5.91 3.19
C LEU A 97 -6.22 -6.63 2.70
N ASP A 98 -7.32 -5.91 2.56
CA ASP A 98 -8.58 -6.48 2.07
C ASP A 98 -8.49 -6.90 0.61
N PHE A 99 -7.73 -6.17 -0.21
CA PHE A 99 -7.42 -6.57 -1.57
C PHE A 99 -6.69 -7.93 -1.60
N TYR A 100 -5.64 -8.09 -0.79
CA TYR A 100 -4.87 -9.33 -0.76
C TYR A 100 -5.69 -10.53 -0.30
N ARG A 101 -6.54 -10.35 0.73
CA ARG A 101 -7.41 -11.41 1.26
C ARG A 101 -8.48 -11.87 0.26
N ASN A 102 -8.87 -11.01 -0.67
CA ASN A 102 -9.94 -11.26 -1.64
C ASN A 102 -9.42 -11.36 -3.08
N LEU A 103 -8.11 -11.42 -3.27
CA LEU A 103 -7.52 -11.61 -4.59
C LEU A 103 -7.97 -12.95 -5.17
N ASP A 104 -8.42 -12.93 -6.43
CA ASP A 104 -8.92 -14.09 -7.14
C ASP A 104 -7.91 -15.24 -7.17
N SER A 105 -8.37 -16.46 -6.99
CA SER A 105 -7.52 -17.67 -6.93
C SER A 105 -6.86 -18.02 -8.27
N SER A 106 -7.31 -17.45 -9.38
CA SER A 106 -6.68 -17.60 -10.70
C SER A 106 -5.28 -16.99 -10.79
N TYR A 107 -4.96 -16.03 -9.91
CA TYR A 107 -3.61 -15.50 -9.78
C TYR A 107 -2.74 -16.46 -8.94
N GLU A 108 -2.08 -17.42 -9.59
CA GLU A 108 -1.25 -18.42 -8.91
C GLU A 108 0.21 -18.00 -8.74
N ASP A 109 0.82 -17.43 -9.79
CA ASP A 109 2.20 -16.96 -9.79
C ASP A 109 2.22 -15.44 -9.72
N ILE A 110 2.73 -14.88 -8.62
CA ILE A 110 2.61 -13.45 -8.32
C ILE A 110 3.97 -12.86 -7.99
N VAL A 111 4.29 -11.72 -8.58
CA VAL A 111 5.38 -10.85 -8.12
C VAL A 111 4.81 -9.80 -7.17
N ILE A 112 5.43 -9.64 -6.02
CA ILE A 112 5.11 -8.60 -5.04
C ILE A 112 6.26 -7.59 -5.01
N LEU A 113 6.03 -6.38 -5.49
CA LEU A 113 6.96 -5.27 -5.35
C LEU A 113 6.56 -4.44 -4.14
N SER A 114 7.45 -4.30 -3.16
CA SER A 114 7.15 -3.59 -1.90
C SER A 114 8.30 -2.68 -1.48
N ALA A 115 8.08 -1.82 -0.49
CA ALA A 115 9.09 -0.89 0.01
C ALA A 115 10.31 -1.60 0.62
N ASN A 116 10.09 -2.73 1.30
CA ASN A 116 11.14 -3.52 1.95
C ASN A 116 10.72 -4.99 2.09
N SER A 117 11.67 -5.84 2.43
CA SER A 117 11.46 -7.29 2.54
C SER A 117 10.44 -7.67 3.62
N LYS A 118 10.36 -6.92 4.73
CA LYS A 118 9.37 -7.18 5.79
C LYS A 118 7.94 -6.94 5.29
N SER A 119 7.72 -5.84 4.58
CA SER A 119 6.41 -5.54 3.97
C SER A 119 6.07 -6.56 2.88
N ALA A 120 7.03 -6.93 2.03
CA ALA A 120 6.85 -7.94 1.00
C ALA A 120 6.44 -9.30 1.60
N HIS A 121 7.13 -9.75 2.65
CA HIS A 121 6.79 -10.97 3.38
C HIS A 121 5.39 -10.90 4.04
N GLY A 122 5.03 -9.73 4.61
CA GLY A 122 3.70 -9.55 5.20
C GLY A 122 2.57 -9.71 4.18
N ILE A 123 2.75 -9.20 2.97
CA ILE A 123 1.80 -9.37 1.87
C ILE A 123 1.75 -10.83 1.41
N ASP A 124 2.92 -11.45 1.20
CA ASP A 124 3.05 -12.86 0.83
C ASP A 124 2.30 -13.78 1.79
N LYS A 125 2.49 -13.58 3.09
CA LYS A 125 1.77 -14.34 4.11
C LYS A 125 0.25 -14.24 3.97
N ILE A 126 -0.28 -13.02 3.77
CA ILE A 126 -1.73 -12.81 3.62
C ILE A 126 -2.26 -13.48 2.35
N LEU A 127 -1.54 -13.35 1.24
CA LEU A 127 -1.91 -13.98 -0.04
C LEU A 127 -1.95 -15.51 0.05
N SER A 128 -1.12 -16.11 0.89
CA SER A 128 -0.98 -17.56 1.06
C SER A 128 -1.90 -18.17 2.12
N GLU A 129 -2.66 -17.34 2.89
CA GLU A 129 -3.52 -17.83 3.99
C GLU A 129 -4.66 -18.75 3.51
N LYS A 130 -5.25 -18.47 2.35
CA LYS A 130 -6.45 -19.17 1.85
C LYS A 130 -6.18 -20.07 0.66
N THR A 131 -5.16 -19.78 -0.12
CA THR A 131 -4.87 -20.46 -1.40
C THR A 131 -3.37 -20.51 -1.59
N PHE A 132 -2.86 -21.67 -2.00
CA PHE A 132 -1.44 -21.79 -2.36
C PHE A 132 -1.14 -20.84 -3.52
N ARG A 133 -0.10 -20.05 -3.37
CA ARG A 133 0.41 -19.14 -4.41
C ARG A 133 1.92 -19.24 -4.45
N ASN A 134 2.46 -19.23 -5.65
CA ASN A 134 3.90 -19.09 -5.84
C ASN A 134 4.25 -17.61 -5.95
N THR A 135 5.02 -17.09 -5.00
CA THR A 135 5.30 -15.66 -4.94
C THR A 135 6.78 -15.36 -5.09
N ILE A 136 7.09 -14.25 -5.77
CA ILE A 136 8.40 -13.60 -5.76
C ILE A 136 8.22 -12.26 -5.05
N ALA A 137 8.67 -12.18 -3.81
CA ALA A 137 8.50 -11.01 -2.96
C ALA A 137 9.78 -10.18 -2.89
N ILE A 138 9.75 -8.95 -3.41
CA ILE A 138 10.91 -8.07 -3.55
C ILE A 138 10.68 -6.74 -2.85
N GLY A 139 11.61 -6.38 -1.95
CA GLY A 139 11.66 -5.06 -1.32
C GLY A 139 12.62 -4.14 -2.06
N ILE A 140 12.17 -2.95 -2.46
CA ILE A 140 12.96 -1.97 -3.22
C ILE A 140 12.86 -0.60 -2.53
N LEU A 141 13.59 -0.40 -1.42
CA LEU A 141 13.56 0.87 -0.69
C LEU A 141 14.08 2.04 -1.55
N ALA A 142 15.10 1.80 -2.37
CA ALA A 142 15.64 2.81 -3.28
C ALA A 142 14.57 3.37 -4.24
N LEU A 143 13.57 2.57 -4.61
CA LEU A 143 12.45 3.04 -5.43
C LEU A 143 11.58 4.06 -4.68
N VAL A 144 11.29 3.81 -3.40
CA VAL A 144 10.56 4.76 -2.55
C VAL A 144 11.32 6.08 -2.44
N GLU A 145 12.64 6.00 -2.19
CA GLU A 145 13.50 7.18 -2.05
C GLU A 145 13.54 8.05 -3.31
N GLU A 146 13.61 7.43 -4.48
CA GLU A 146 13.60 8.17 -5.75
C GLU A 146 12.24 8.80 -6.05
N ILE A 147 11.15 8.11 -5.72
CA ILE A 147 9.79 8.66 -5.85
C ILE A 147 9.61 9.87 -4.92
N GLU A 148 10.07 9.79 -3.68
CA GLU A 148 10.00 10.92 -2.73
C GLU A 148 10.83 12.13 -3.17
N LYS A 149 11.95 11.90 -3.87
CA LYS A 149 12.74 12.94 -4.52
C LYS A 149 12.07 13.54 -5.76
N LYS A 150 10.93 12.99 -6.19
CA LYS A 150 10.22 13.38 -7.41
C LYS A 150 11.05 13.15 -8.69
N THR A 151 11.94 12.19 -8.68
CA THR A 151 12.66 11.73 -9.87
C THR A 151 11.62 11.23 -10.88
N SER A 152 11.82 11.53 -12.17
CA SER A 152 10.87 11.08 -13.20
C SER A 152 10.81 9.56 -13.31
N PRO A 153 9.65 8.95 -13.61
CA PRO A 153 9.52 7.50 -13.72
C PRO A 153 10.51 6.87 -14.71
N GLU A 154 10.73 7.50 -15.85
CA GLU A 154 11.68 7.03 -16.86
C GLU A 154 13.12 7.01 -16.32
N GLU A 155 13.55 8.07 -15.62
CA GLU A 155 14.88 8.14 -15.00
C GLU A 155 15.03 7.09 -13.89
N ILE A 156 14.00 6.84 -13.09
CA ILE A 156 13.98 5.80 -12.06
C ILE A 156 14.20 4.41 -12.69
N VAL A 157 13.50 4.11 -13.78
CA VAL A 157 13.66 2.83 -14.51
C VAL A 157 15.12 2.60 -14.88
N HIS A 158 15.78 3.63 -15.44
CA HIS A 158 17.18 3.53 -15.84
C HIS A 158 18.11 3.42 -14.62
N LYS A 159 17.94 4.27 -13.63
CA LYS A 159 18.81 4.41 -12.46
C LYS A 159 18.83 3.15 -11.58
N LEU A 160 17.68 2.48 -11.46
CA LEU A 160 17.53 1.29 -10.61
C LEU A 160 17.58 -0.03 -11.38
N GLY A 161 17.86 -0.01 -12.69
CA GLY A 161 17.91 -1.24 -13.51
C GLY A 161 16.58 -1.99 -13.56
N LEU A 162 15.44 -1.27 -13.51
CA LEU A 162 14.13 -1.92 -13.45
C LEU A 162 13.77 -2.61 -14.75
N ARG A 163 14.32 -2.17 -15.89
CA ARG A 163 14.16 -2.84 -17.19
C ARG A 163 14.67 -4.29 -17.13
N GLU A 164 15.83 -4.51 -16.53
CA GLU A 164 16.46 -5.82 -16.37
C GLU A 164 15.63 -6.70 -15.44
N LEU A 165 15.09 -6.13 -14.36
CA LEU A 165 14.20 -6.83 -13.44
C LEU A 165 12.91 -7.30 -14.15
N PHE A 166 12.26 -6.42 -14.92
CA PHE A 166 11.05 -6.77 -15.66
C PHE A 166 11.35 -7.76 -16.80
N ASN A 167 12.51 -7.64 -17.46
CA ASN A 167 12.97 -8.62 -18.44
C ASN A 167 13.16 -10.01 -17.81
N PHE A 168 13.64 -10.09 -16.57
CA PHE A 168 13.71 -11.35 -15.84
C PHE A 168 12.31 -11.96 -15.68
N PHE A 169 11.32 -11.21 -15.21
CA PHE A 169 9.95 -11.72 -15.05
C PHE A 169 9.34 -12.16 -16.39
N ASN A 170 9.55 -11.39 -17.45
CA ASN A 170 9.03 -11.69 -18.79
C ASN A 170 9.62 -12.97 -19.40
N LYS A 171 10.86 -13.35 -19.01
CA LYS A 171 11.58 -14.51 -19.54
C LYS A 171 11.46 -15.76 -18.67
N MET A 172 10.80 -15.68 -17.53
CA MET A 172 10.57 -16.86 -16.69
C MET A 172 9.76 -17.91 -17.46
N GLU A 173 10.17 -19.17 -17.38
CA GLU A 173 9.44 -20.29 -17.95
C GLU A 173 8.00 -20.35 -17.40
N ARG A 174 7.87 -20.19 -16.09
CA ARG A 174 6.61 -19.99 -15.41
C ARG A 174 6.39 -18.51 -15.21
N ARG A 175 5.80 -17.86 -16.22
CA ARG A 175 5.56 -16.43 -16.25
C ARG A 175 4.57 -16.02 -15.17
N PRO A 176 4.86 -15.00 -14.35
CA PRO A 176 3.90 -14.50 -13.37
C PRO A 176 2.57 -14.06 -14.00
N SER A 177 1.47 -14.37 -13.33
CA SER A 177 0.12 -13.95 -13.74
C SER A 177 -0.16 -12.50 -13.38
N ALA A 178 0.50 -11.98 -12.34
CA ALA A 178 0.36 -10.58 -11.93
C ALA A 178 1.60 -10.04 -11.21
N ILE A 179 1.75 -8.72 -11.23
CA ILE A 179 2.69 -7.94 -10.42
C ILE A 179 1.87 -7.03 -9.50
N ILE A 180 1.98 -7.21 -8.19
CA ILE A 180 1.29 -6.40 -7.19
C ILE A 180 2.16 -5.21 -6.77
N LEU A 181 1.59 -4.01 -6.80
CA LEU A 181 2.18 -2.80 -6.23
C LEU A 181 1.97 -2.78 -4.71
N GLY A 182 2.81 -3.50 -3.98
CA GLY A 182 2.75 -3.67 -2.53
C GLY A 182 3.26 -2.48 -1.70
N CYS A 183 3.41 -1.32 -2.32
CA CYS A 183 3.75 -0.05 -1.69
C CYS A 183 2.93 1.08 -2.29
N THR A 184 2.38 1.93 -1.45
CA THR A 184 1.50 3.04 -1.86
C THR A 184 2.21 4.16 -2.62
N HIS A 185 3.53 4.16 -2.68
CA HIS A 185 4.32 5.01 -3.58
C HIS A 185 4.33 4.50 -5.02
N PHE A 186 4.25 3.18 -5.22
CA PHE A 186 4.53 2.54 -6.51
C PHE A 186 3.51 2.79 -7.61
N PRO A 187 2.24 3.17 -7.36
CA PRO A 187 1.34 3.65 -8.41
C PRO A 187 1.91 4.83 -9.22
N TYR A 188 2.86 5.60 -8.66
CA TYR A 188 3.63 6.61 -9.38
C TYR A 188 4.38 6.05 -10.60
N MET A 189 4.78 4.78 -10.54
CA MET A 189 5.53 4.07 -11.59
C MET A 189 4.66 3.24 -12.52
N LYS A 190 3.35 3.13 -12.28
CA LYS A 190 2.48 2.16 -12.94
C LYS A 190 2.55 2.23 -14.46
N GLU A 191 2.44 3.43 -15.04
CA GLU A 191 2.49 3.63 -16.49
C GLU A 191 3.85 3.20 -17.10
N GLU A 192 4.95 3.45 -16.39
CA GLU A 192 6.28 2.99 -16.85
C GLU A 192 6.44 1.47 -16.72
N PHE A 193 5.91 0.87 -15.67
CA PHE A 193 5.92 -0.59 -15.52
C PHE A 193 5.11 -1.28 -16.61
N GLU A 194 3.93 -0.75 -16.97
CA GLU A 194 3.09 -1.25 -18.05
C GLU A 194 3.79 -1.19 -19.42
N LYS A 195 4.76 -0.28 -19.63
CA LYS A 195 5.60 -0.26 -20.84
C LYS A 195 6.69 -1.35 -20.84
N LEU A 196 7.05 -1.88 -19.67
CA LEU A 196 8.12 -2.88 -19.53
C LEU A 196 7.62 -4.34 -19.60
N THR A 197 6.31 -4.56 -19.42
CA THR A 197 5.73 -5.89 -19.37
C THR A 197 4.26 -5.90 -19.81
N GLU A 198 3.82 -7.05 -20.29
CA GLU A 198 2.39 -7.35 -20.50
C GLU A 198 1.78 -8.12 -19.31
N ILE A 199 2.56 -8.40 -18.24
CA ILE A 199 2.04 -8.99 -17.02
C ILE A 199 1.13 -7.96 -16.36
N GLU A 200 -0.06 -8.39 -15.93
CA GLU A 200 -1.03 -7.51 -15.30
C GLU A 200 -0.46 -6.85 -14.03
N ILE A 201 -0.60 -5.53 -13.93
CA ILE A 201 -0.14 -4.76 -12.77
C ILE A 201 -1.33 -4.40 -11.88
N LEU A 202 -1.36 -5.00 -10.71
CA LEU A 202 -2.43 -4.84 -9.73
C LEU A 202 -2.07 -3.77 -8.70
N ASP A 203 -2.93 -2.75 -8.62
CA ASP A 203 -2.84 -1.69 -7.61
C ASP A 203 -3.97 -1.87 -6.57
N PRO A 204 -3.64 -2.19 -5.32
CA PRO A 204 -4.63 -2.32 -4.24
C PRO A 204 -5.49 -1.07 -4.03
N ALA A 205 -4.98 0.11 -4.38
CA ALA A 205 -5.70 1.36 -4.19
C ALA A 205 -7.02 1.42 -4.98
N GLU A 206 -7.09 0.77 -6.14
CA GLU A 206 -8.32 0.72 -6.94
C GLU A 206 -9.44 -0.07 -6.23
N ASP A 207 -9.10 -1.18 -5.57
CA ASP A 207 -10.07 -1.95 -4.76
C ASP A 207 -10.50 -1.15 -3.52
N MET A 208 -9.56 -0.50 -2.84
CA MET A 208 -9.83 0.35 -1.70
C MET A 208 -10.82 1.47 -2.04
N ILE A 209 -10.68 2.11 -3.21
CA ILE A 209 -11.59 3.15 -3.68
C ILE A 209 -12.98 2.58 -3.97
N LYS A 210 -13.08 1.39 -4.59
CA LYS A 210 -14.36 0.73 -4.82
C LYS A 210 -15.09 0.48 -3.50
N ARG A 211 -14.39 0.09 -2.45
CA ARG A 211 -14.95 -0.14 -1.11
C ARG A 211 -15.44 1.14 -0.44
N LEU A 212 -14.78 2.28 -0.67
CA LEU A 212 -15.29 3.57 -0.21
C LEU A 212 -16.68 3.91 -0.77
N ASN A 213 -16.95 3.50 -2.01
CA ASN A 213 -18.23 3.75 -2.70
C ASN A 213 -19.33 2.75 -2.32
N ASN A 214 -18.99 1.61 -1.73
CA ASN A 214 -19.98 0.64 -1.26
C ASN A 214 -20.60 1.15 0.04
N LYS A 215 -21.95 1.16 0.07
CA LYS A 215 -22.75 1.54 1.26
C LYS A 215 -22.92 0.36 2.20
#